data_217cc42cbe448af24f7623bb91b1f949
#
_entry.id   217cc42cbe448af24f7623bb91b1f949
#
_cell.length_a   1.000
_cell.length_b   1.000
_cell.length_c   1.000
_cell.angle_alpha   90.00
_cell.angle_beta   90.00
_cell.angle_gamma   90.00
#
_symmetry.space_group_name_H-M   'P 1'
#
loop_
_entity.id
_entity.type
_entity.pdbx_description
1 polymer ?
#
loop_
_entity_poly.entity_id
_entity_poly.type
_entity_poly.pdbx_seq_one_letter_code
_entity_poly.pdbx_strand_id
1 'polypeptide(L)'
;ATYRKYDAVLAMYHDQGLTPFKALAFEEGVNYTAGLPVVRTSPDHGTAYEMAGRDLADPRSMISAIYTAIDIYNRRADYDDLVENRMTIKMPDTEIKPRGGRIIE
;
A
#
# COMPACT_ATOMS: atom_id res chain seq x y z
N ALA A 1 -9.71 20.11 0.87
CA ALA A 1 -8.65 19.46 1.64
C ALA A 1 -7.53 19.02 0.70
N THR A 2 -6.28 19.36 1.02
CA THR A 2 -5.11 19.21 0.13
C THR A 2 -4.76 17.73 -0.15
N TYR A 3 -5.04 16.84 0.80
CA TYR A 3 -4.73 15.39 0.67
C TYR A 3 -5.42 14.72 -0.54
N ARG A 4 -6.57 15.23 -0.99
CA ARG A 4 -7.29 14.69 -2.17
C ARG A 4 -6.57 14.91 -3.50
N LYS A 5 -5.47 15.65 -3.50
CA LYS A 5 -4.65 15.90 -4.68
C LYS A 5 -3.58 14.83 -4.90
N TYR A 6 -3.41 13.91 -3.95
CA TYR A 6 -2.37 12.91 -3.94
C TYR A 6 -2.96 11.50 -3.85
N ASP A 7 -2.32 10.55 -4.49
CA ASP A 7 -2.72 9.13 -4.47
C ASP A 7 -2.32 8.44 -3.17
N ALA A 8 -1.27 8.94 -2.50
CA ALA A 8 -0.77 8.40 -1.26
C ALA A 8 -0.12 9.47 -0.39
N VAL A 9 -0.06 9.23 0.91
CA VAL A 9 0.65 10.06 1.88
C VAL A 9 1.63 9.18 2.66
N LEU A 10 2.91 9.51 2.60
CA LEU A 10 3.94 8.85 3.39
C LEU A 10 4.11 9.60 4.72
N ALA A 11 3.85 8.91 5.82
CA ALA A 11 4.13 9.43 7.17
C ALA A 11 5.45 8.85 7.68
N MET A 12 6.28 9.68 8.31
CA MET A 12 7.57 9.28 8.85
C MET A 12 7.46 8.59 10.21
N TYR A 13 6.38 8.86 10.95
CA TYR A 13 6.11 8.33 12.28
C TYR A 13 4.70 7.79 12.37
N HIS A 14 4.49 6.78 13.21
CA HIS A 14 3.20 6.12 13.41
C HIS A 14 2.04 7.11 13.66
N ASP A 15 2.16 7.98 14.65
CA ASP A 15 1.07 8.88 15.03
C ASP A 15 0.82 9.99 14.00
N GLN A 16 1.84 10.36 13.23
CA GLN A 16 1.73 11.34 12.15
C GLN A 16 0.77 10.85 11.04
N GLY A 17 0.77 9.54 10.78
CA GLY A 17 -0.13 8.92 9.81
C GLY A 17 -1.46 8.49 10.43
N LEU A 18 -1.42 7.92 11.62
CA LEU A 18 -2.59 7.34 12.27
C LEU A 18 -3.65 8.38 12.65
N THR A 19 -3.24 9.55 13.13
CA THR A 19 -4.18 10.61 13.55
C THR A 19 -5.06 11.09 12.39
N PRO A 20 -4.53 11.54 11.24
CA PRO A 20 -5.37 11.91 10.10
C PRO A 20 -6.13 10.73 9.49
N PHE A 21 -5.54 9.53 9.50
CA PHE A 21 -6.19 8.33 9.02
C PHE A 21 -7.47 8.03 9.81
N LYS A 22 -7.41 8.03 11.13
CA LYS A 22 -8.58 7.80 11.98
C LYS A 22 -9.66 8.87 11.81
N ALA A 23 -9.27 10.11 11.54
CA ALA A 23 -10.24 11.17 11.25
C ALA A 23 -10.98 11.00 9.93
N LEU A 24 -10.37 10.32 8.95
CA LEU A 24 -10.90 10.18 7.59
C LEU A 24 -11.57 8.84 7.32
N ALA A 25 -11.08 7.75 7.94
CA ALA A 25 -11.44 6.37 7.60
C ALA A 25 -11.73 5.50 8.84
N PHE A 26 -12.32 6.10 9.88
CA PHE A 26 -12.51 5.46 11.19
C PHE A 26 -13.26 4.13 11.14
N GLU A 27 -14.23 3.99 10.24
CA GLU A 27 -15.11 2.82 10.20
C GLU A 27 -14.72 1.75 9.17
N GLU A 28 -13.97 2.13 8.13
CA GLU A 28 -13.65 1.26 6.99
C GLU A 28 -12.14 1.05 6.80
N GLY A 29 -11.35 1.57 7.74
CA GLY A 29 -9.90 1.49 7.67
C GLY A 29 -9.38 0.07 7.71
N VAL A 30 -8.42 -0.22 6.82
CA VAL A 30 -7.74 -1.51 6.75
C VAL A 30 -6.24 -1.30 6.96
N ASN A 31 -5.67 -2.06 7.87
CA ASN A 31 -4.24 -2.15 8.04
C ASN A 31 -3.70 -3.23 7.10
N TYR A 32 -2.81 -2.85 6.20
CA TYR A 32 -2.10 -3.75 5.31
C TYR A 32 -0.60 -3.72 5.57
N THR A 33 0.01 -4.89 5.79
CA THR A 33 1.46 -5.00 5.96
C THR A 33 2.11 -5.30 4.62
N ALA A 34 2.78 -4.30 4.04
CA ALA A 34 3.50 -4.44 2.79
C ALA A 34 4.84 -5.18 2.96
N GLY A 35 5.34 -5.79 1.88
CA GLY A 35 6.66 -6.43 1.84
C GLY A 35 6.72 -7.85 2.37
N LEU A 36 5.60 -8.44 2.79
CA LEU A 36 5.54 -9.85 3.17
C LEU A 36 5.29 -10.76 1.96
N PRO A 37 5.81 -12.01 1.98
CA PRO A 37 5.51 -13.00 0.95
C PRO A 37 4.04 -13.45 0.96
N VAL A 38 3.35 -13.26 2.07
CA VAL A 38 1.92 -13.52 2.24
C VAL A 38 1.15 -12.21 2.30
N VAL A 39 -0.14 -12.23 1.95
CA VAL A 39 -1.02 -11.09 2.15
C VAL A 39 -1.48 -11.05 3.60
N ARG A 40 -1.23 -9.94 4.28
CA ARG A 40 -1.69 -9.70 5.64
C ARG A 40 -2.47 -8.41 5.71
N THR A 41 -3.75 -8.53 6.01
CA THR A 41 -4.64 -7.41 6.31
C THR A 41 -5.26 -7.60 7.70
N SER A 42 -5.63 -6.50 8.33
CA SER A 42 -6.40 -6.53 9.56
C SER A 42 -7.30 -5.30 9.64
N PRO A 43 -8.45 -5.39 10.34
CA PRO A 43 -9.23 -4.19 10.63
C PRO A 43 -8.43 -3.22 11.50
N ASP A 44 -8.64 -1.94 11.30
CA ASP A 44 -8.00 -0.89 12.10
C ASP A 44 -8.87 -0.49 13.29
N HIS A 45 -9.04 -1.39 14.23
CA HIS A 45 -9.71 -1.10 15.50
C HIS A 45 -8.95 -1.73 16.67
N GLY A 46 -9.14 -1.17 17.85
CA GLY A 46 -8.59 -1.74 19.09
C GLY A 46 -9.29 -3.05 19.51
N THR A 47 -8.86 -3.61 20.61
CA THR A 47 -9.33 -4.88 21.16
C THR A 47 -10.80 -4.85 21.60
N ALA A 48 -11.38 -3.66 21.72
CA ALA A 48 -12.82 -3.43 22.03
C ALA A 48 -13.36 -4.25 23.22
N TYR A 49 -12.54 -4.46 24.25
CA TYR A 49 -12.92 -5.25 25.42
C TYR A 49 -14.23 -4.78 26.09
N GLU A 50 -14.51 -3.48 26.02
CA GLU A 50 -15.74 -2.92 26.59
C GLU A 50 -17.02 -3.38 25.88
N MET A 51 -16.90 -3.79 24.61
CA MET A 51 -18.01 -4.29 23.79
C MET A 51 -18.10 -5.81 23.75
N ALA A 52 -17.13 -6.50 24.37
CA ALA A 52 -17.09 -7.96 24.37
C ALA A 52 -18.36 -8.54 24.99
N GLY A 53 -18.99 -9.48 24.29
CA GLY A 53 -20.23 -10.15 24.75
C GLY A 53 -21.50 -9.32 24.64
N ARG A 54 -21.46 -8.09 24.09
CA ARG A 54 -22.64 -7.20 23.97
C ARG A 54 -23.27 -7.18 22.57
N ASP A 55 -22.63 -7.85 21.60
CA ASP A 55 -23.09 -7.89 20.19
C ASP A 55 -23.24 -6.47 19.56
N LEU A 56 -22.37 -5.53 19.96
CA LEU A 56 -22.36 -4.14 19.52
C LEU A 56 -21.23 -3.82 18.54
N ALA A 57 -20.37 -4.80 18.24
CA ALA A 57 -19.21 -4.59 17.37
C ALA A 57 -19.65 -4.39 15.92
N ASP A 58 -19.08 -3.37 15.26
CA ASP A 58 -19.31 -3.13 13.84
C ASP A 58 -18.43 -4.06 12.98
N PRO A 59 -18.99 -4.91 12.13
CA PRO A 59 -18.23 -5.84 11.32
C PRO A 59 -17.62 -5.20 10.06
N ARG A 60 -17.95 -3.97 9.71
CA ARG A 60 -17.56 -3.34 8.43
C ARG A 60 -16.06 -3.34 8.20
N SER A 61 -15.27 -2.97 9.20
CA SER A 61 -13.81 -2.96 9.09
C SER A 61 -13.22 -4.35 8.83
N MET A 62 -13.76 -5.40 9.46
CA MET A 62 -13.35 -6.78 9.19
C MET A 62 -13.72 -7.23 7.78
N ILE A 63 -14.94 -6.91 7.33
CA ILE A 63 -15.40 -7.20 5.97
C ILE A 63 -14.48 -6.51 4.96
N SER A 64 -14.18 -5.23 5.16
CA SER A 64 -13.26 -4.46 4.32
C SER A 64 -11.86 -5.09 4.29
N ALA A 65 -11.35 -5.57 5.42
CA ALA A 65 -10.06 -6.23 5.50
C ALA A 65 -10.04 -7.55 4.69
N ILE A 66 -11.09 -8.34 4.74
CA ILE A 66 -11.21 -9.59 3.97
C ILE A 66 -11.23 -9.29 2.46
N TYR A 67 -12.08 -8.38 2.00
CA TYR A 67 -12.15 -8.02 0.59
C TYR A 67 -10.84 -7.41 0.08
N THR A 68 -10.19 -6.58 0.88
CA THR A 68 -8.86 -6.02 0.55
C THR A 68 -7.82 -7.12 0.41
N ALA A 69 -7.84 -8.13 1.27
CA ALA A 69 -6.92 -9.27 1.17
C ALA A 69 -7.11 -10.04 -0.15
N ILE A 70 -8.36 -10.30 -0.54
CA ILE A 70 -8.69 -10.99 -1.78
C ILE A 70 -8.22 -10.16 -3.00
N ASP A 71 -8.50 -8.87 -3.00
CA ASP A 71 -8.11 -7.97 -4.09
C ASP A 71 -6.58 -7.90 -4.24
N ILE A 72 -5.85 -7.75 -3.14
CA ILE A 72 -4.38 -7.74 -3.16
C ILE A 72 -3.82 -9.08 -3.66
N TYR A 73 -4.38 -10.19 -3.21
CA TYR A 73 -3.95 -11.51 -3.65
C TYR A 73 -4.10 -11.68 -5.17
N ASN A 74 -5.26 -11.33 -5.71
CA ASN A 74 -5.52 -11.41 -7.15
C ASN A 74 -4.60 -10.48 -7.94
N ARG A 75 -4.42 -9.24 -7.50
CA ARG A 75 -3.52 -8.28 -8.17
C ARG A 75 -2.05 -8.71 -8.13
N ARG A 76 -1.61 -9.39 -7.07
CA ARG A 76 -0.26 -9.96 -7.03
C ARG A 76 -0.11 -11.08 -8.06
N ALA A 77 -1.08 -12.00 -8.15
CA ALA A 77 -1.07 -13.06 -9.13
C ALA A 77 -1.05 -12.52 -10.57
N ASP A 78 -1.89 -11.53 -10.87
CA ASP A 78 -1.92 -10.85 -12.17
C ASP A 78 -0.56 -10.18 -12.49
N TYR A 79 0.04 -9.52 -11.50
CA TYR A 79 1.35 -8.88 -11.67
C TYR A 79 2.45 -9.90 -11.94
N ASP A 80 2.48 -10.99 -11.21
CA ASP A 80 3.48 -12.05 -11.38
C ASP A 80 3.36 -12.67 -12.79
N ASP A 81 2.15 -12.94 -13.28
CA ASP A 81 1.90 -13.40 -14.64
C ASP A 81 2.38 -12.40 -15.71
N LEU A 82 2.10 -11.12 -15.51
CA LEU A 82 2.57 -10.06 -16.41
C LEU A 82 4.10 -9.94 -16.43
N VAL A 83 4.76 -10.11 -15.28
CA VAL A 83 6.23 -10.03 -15.18
C VAL A 83 6.88 -11.24 -15.82
N GLU A 84 6.32 -12.43 -15.64
CA GLU A 84 6.83 -13.67 -16.26
C GLU A 84 6.72 -13.61 -17.79
N ASN A 85 5.62 -13.06 -18.30
CA ASN A 85 5.34 -12.97 -19.74
C ASN A 85 5.79 -11.65 -20.39
N ARG A 86 6.54 -10.81 -19.67
CA ARG A 86 6.98 -9.53 -20.22
C ARG A 86 7.93 -9.69 -21.40
N MET A 87 7.71 -8.91 -22.44
CA MET A 87 8.59 -8.87 -23.61
C MET A 87 9.95 -8.24 -23.23
N THR A 88 11.04 -8.99 -23.44
CA THR A 88 12.40 -8.46 -23.23
C THR A 88 12.84 -7.72 -24.48
N ILE A 89 12.80 -6.40 -24.47
CA ILE A 89 13.36 -5.58 -25.54
C ILE A 89 14.87 -5.49 -25.30
N LYS A 90 15.69 -6.11 -26.18
CA LYS A 90 17.13 -5.84 -26.21
C LYS A 90 17.31 -4.40 -26.73
N MET A 91 17.62 -3.49 -25.85
CA MET A 91 18.09 -2.16 -26.26
C MET A 91 19.42 -2.35 -27.01
N PRO A 92 19.61 -1.74 -28.18
CA PRO A 92 20.93 -1.72 -28.79
C PRO A 92 21.90 -1.06 -27.82
N ASP A 93 23.11 -1.63 -27.70
CA ASP A 93 24.20 -1.06 -26.89
C ASP A 93 24.50 0.34 -27.39
N THR A 94 23.85 1.33 -26.85
CA THR A 94 24.24 2.74 -27.04
C THR A 94 25.44 2.97 -26.14
N GLU A 95 26.63 2.76 -26.67
CA GLU A 95 27.86 3.34 -26.10
C GLU A 95 27.66 4.85 -25.98
N ILE A 96 27.25 5.30 -24.82
CA ILE A 96 27.27 6.71 -24.46
C ILE A 96 28.76 7.07 -24.28
N LYS A 97 29.43 7.47 -25.38
CA LYS A 97 30.75 8.08 -25.25
C LYS A 97 30.61 9.29 -24.34
N PRO A 98 31.37 9.36 -23.24
CA PRO A 98 31.35 10.55 -22.40
C PRO A 98 31.79 11.73 -23.25
N ARG A 99 30.96 12.76 -23.40
CA ARG A 99 31.32 14.03 -23.97
C ARG A 99 32.46 14.61 -23.14
N GLY A 100 33.65 14.63 -23.71
CA GLY A 100 34.83 15.25 -23.11
C GLY A 100 34.53 16.70 -22.75
N GLY A 101 34.29 16.96 -21.47
CA GLY A 101 34.26 18.30 -20.94
C GLY A 101 35.67 18.86 -20.98
N ARG A 102 35.92 19.96 -21.75
CA ARG A 102 37.16 20.75 -21.63
C ARG A 102 37.17 21.31 -20.21
N ILE A 103 38.16 20.91 -19.44
CA ILE A 103 38.54 21.62 -18.22
C ILE A 103 39.19 22.90 -18.70
N ILE A 104 38.60 24.04 -18.40
CA ILE A 104 39.24 25.36 -18.58
C ILE A 104 40.02 25.60 -17.29
N GLU A 105 41.35 25.66 -17.39
CA GLU A 105 42.23 26.14 -16.35
C GLU A 105 42.07 27.66 -16.17
#